data_dabc7548fa00e663f7dcf209a7a14b04
#
_entry.id   dabc7548fa00e663f7dcf209a7a14b04
#
_cell.length_a   1.000
_cell.length_b   1.000
_cell.length_c   1.000
_cell.angle_alpha   90.00
_cell.angle_beta   90.00
_cell.angle_gamma   90.00
#
_symmetry.space_group_name_H-M   'P 1'
#
loop_
_entity.id
_entity.type
_entity.pdbx_description
1 polymer ?
#
loop_
_entity_poly.entity_id
_entity_poly.type
_entity_poly.pdbx_seq_one_letter_code
_entity_poly.pdbx_strand_id
1 'polypeptide(L)'
;TLQVLDYAILVINGMDGVQSHTDTLWKLLKRYEIPTFIFVNKMDMEGADKDAVFQNIRKKLDGDCVDFSSGDRDEQIAMADERLLDTYLDSGTVETEDIIEAILDRKIFPCFWGSALKLSGVQELLGAMNTYMVMPAYNAEFGGRIFKISRGAKGERLTYMKVTGGCLKCREQIEGTEGKVNQIRIYSGARYETVEEAPAGTVCAVTGLGETSAGQGVGCEQENVFAGLEPVLSYKVSYPEDKDAVVVLRDIRQLEEEEPELHVEFAQETREIFVKVMGQVQLQVCLLYTSPSPRD
;
A
#
# COMPACT_ATOMS: atom_id res chain seq x y z
N THR A 1 1.70 -2.81 -2.77
CA THR A 1 0.90 -1.56 -2.69
C THR A 1 1.52 -0.56 -1.71
N LEU A 2 1.98 -0.98 -0.51
CA LEU A 2 2.55 -0.06 0.51
C LEU A 2 3.69 0.81 -0.03
N GLN A 3 4.50 0.30 -0.95
CA GLN A 3 5.66 1.01 -1.54
C GLN A 3 5.33 2.28 -2.32
N VAL A 4 4.06 2.52 -2.61
CA VAL A 4 3.59 3.67 -3.40
C VAL A 4 2.68 4.61 -2.62
N LEU A 5 2.52 4.36 -1.32
CA LEU A 5 1.76 5.24 -0.42
C LEU A 5 2.63 6.41 0.03
N ASP A 6 2.07 7.60 -0.02
CA ASP A 6 2.67 8.79 0.60
C ASP A 6 2.27 8.89 2.07
N TYR A 7 1.03 8.49 2.39
CA TYR A 7 0.45 8.48 3.72
C TYR A 7 -0.47 7.27 3.90
N ALA A 8 -0.72 6.90 5.14
CA ALA A 8 -1.69 5.87 5.47
C ALA A 8 -2.68 6.36 6.53
N ILE A 9 -3.92 5.87 6.46
CA ILE A 9 -4.90 5.98 7.53
C ILE A 9 -5.09 4.58 8.10
N LEU A 10 -4.64 4.36 9.34
CA LEU A 10 -4.85 3.11 10.05
C LEU A 10 -6.18 3.19 10.82
N VAL A 11 -7.16 2.40 10.37
CA VAL A 11 -8.48 2.37 11.01
C VAL A 11 -8.52 1.29 12.08
N ILE A 12 -8.83 1.66 13.31
CA ILE A 12 -8.90 0.77 14.48
C ILE A 12 -10.34 0.72 14.97
N ASN A 13 -10.83 -0.46 15.35
CA ASN A 13 -12.15 -0.61 15.97
C ASN A 13 -12.07 -0.17 17.45
N GLY A 14 -12.90 0.80 17.84
CA GLY A 14 -12.94 1.33 19.20
C GLY A 14 -13.42 0.34 20.28
N MET A 15 -14.09 -0.75 19.88
CA MET A 15 -14.49 -1.81 20.81
C MET A 15 -13.37 -2.81 21.10
N ASP A 16 -12.57 -3.12 20.07
CA ASP A 16 -11.57 -4.20 20.14
C ASP A 16 -10.14 -3.67 20.36
N GLY A 17 -9.91 -2.40 20.05
CA GLY A 17 -8.57 -1.80 20.07
C GLY A 17 -7.63 -2.42 19.03
N VAL A 18 -6.34 -2.46 19.35
CA VAL A 18 -5.30 -3.00 18.46
C VAL A 18 -5.33 -4.52 18.44
N GLN A 19 -5.65 -5.09 17.28
CA GLN A 19 -5.68 -6.52 17.00
C GLN A 19 -4.38 -6.99 16.31
N SER A 20 -4.18 -8.32 16.18
CA SER A 20 -2.98 -8.89 15.56
C SER A 20 -2.76 -8.41 14.12
N HIS A 21 -3.83 -8.26 13.34
CA HIS A 21 -3.73 -7.72 11.98
C HIS A 21 -3.30 -6.25 11.95
N THR A 22 -3.82 -5.45 12.88
CA THR A 22 -3.42 -4.04 13.06
C THR A 22 -1.93 -3.92 13.40
N ASP A 23 -1.42 -4.77 14.30
CA ASP A 23 0.01 -4.82 14.65
C ASP A 23 0.88 -5.19 13.45
N THR A 24 0.43 -6.16 12.64
CA THR A 24 1.15 -6.53 11.40
C THR A 24 1.21 -5.38 10.41
N LEU A 25 0.08 -4.68 10.17
CA LEU A 25 0.04 -3.51 9.30
C LEU A 25 0.93 -2.38 9.84
N TRP A 26 0.91 -2.14 11.16
CA TRP A 26 1.76 -1.14 11.81
C TRP A 26 3.24 -1.40 11.57
N LYS A 27 3.70 -2.64 11.75
CA LYS A 27 5.08 -3.05 11.49
C LYS A 27 5.49 -2.84 10.03
N LEU A 28 4.58 -3.09 9.10
CA LEU A 28 4.81 -2.83 7.68
C LEU A 28 4.89 -1.32 7.40
N LEU A 29 3.97 -0.51 7.94
CA LEU A 29 4.00 0.94 7.80
C LEU A 29 5.29 1.53 8.41
N LYS A 30 5.77 0.97 9.52
CA LYS A 30 7.05 1.36 10.12
C LYS A 30 8.24 0.98 9.24
N ARG A 31 8.23 -0.23 8.66
CA ARG A 31 9.30 -0.72 7.78
C ARG A 31 9.44 0.12 6.51
N TYR A 32 8.33 0.60 5.97
CA TYR A 32 8.29 1.42 4.75
C TYR A 32 8.29 2.93 5.06
N GLU A 33 8.48 3.32 6.31
CA GLU A 33 8.55 4.71 6.78
C GLU A 33 7.35 5.57 6.35
N ILE A 34 6.15 4.96 6.25
CA ILE A 34 4.95 5.65 5.77
C ILE A 34 4.33 6.50 6.89
N PRO A 35 4.23 7.82 6.74
CA PRO A 35 3.51 8.69 7.67
C PRO A 35 2.08 8.23 7.86
N THR A 36 1.63 8.11 9.11
CA THR A 36 0.38 7.41 9.43
C THR A 36 -0.52 8.22 10.34
N PHE A 37 -1.76 8.42 9.91
CA PHE A 37 -2.87 8.90 10.72
C PHE A 37 -3.64 7.71 11.28
N ILE A 38 -4.17 7.83 12.49
CA ILE A 38 -4.97 6.78 13.12
C ILE A 38 -6.41 7.27 13.27
N PHE A 39 -7.37 6.48 12.81
CA PHE A 39 -8.80 6.75 13.02
C PHE A 39 -9.43 5.62 13.83
N VAL A 40 -9.87 5.95 15.04
CA VAL A 40 -10.58 4.99 15.91
C VAL A 40 -12.07 5.08 15.61
N ASN A 41 -12.56 4.06 14.93
CA ASN A 41 -13.91 3.96 14.41
C ASN A 41 -14.85 3.26 15.40
N LYS A 42 -16.16 3.43 15.23
CA LYS A 42 -17.23 2.84 16.04
C LYS A 42 -17.27 3.33 17.50
N MET A 43 -16.83 4.56 17.73
CA MET A 43 -16.90 5.18 19.05
C MET A 43 -18.34 5.50 19.52
N ASP A 44 -19.32 5.30 18.65
CA ASP A 44 -20.76 5.41 18.95
C ASP A 44 -21.38 4.14 19.54
N MET A 45 -20.61 3.04 19.61
CA MET A 45 -21.07 1.78 20.17
C MET A 45 -21.07 1.83 21.70
N GLU A 46 -22.08 1.21 22.31
CA GLU A 46 -22.17 1.08 23.76
C GLU A 46 -21.00 0.23 24.29
N GLY A 47 -20.25 0.79 25.25
CA GLY A 47 -19.04 0.18 25.79
C GLY A 47 -17.71 0.61 25.14
N ALA A 48 -17.73 1.49 24.13
CA ALA A 48 -16.51 2.09 23.62
C ALA A 48 -15.92 3.07 24.66
N ASP A 49 -14.69 2.81 25.08
CA ASP A 49 -13.98 3.63 26.06
C ASP A 49 -12.73 4.25 25.38
N LYS A 50 -12.79 5.58 25.18
CA LYS A 50 -11.75 6.34 24.50
C LYS A 50 -10.39 6.19 25.20
N ASP A 51 -10.37 6.35 26.52
CA ASP A 51 -9.11 6.36 27.29
C ASP A 51 -8.47 4.96 27.31
N ALA A 52 -9.27 3.92 27.50
CA ALA A 52 -8.79 2.54 27.46
C ALA A 52 -8.23 2.17 26.09
N VAL A 53 -8.90 2.57 25.00
CA VAL A 53 -8.43 2.31 23.63
C VAL A 53 -7.18 3.13 23.32
N PHE A 54 -7.09 4.38 23.75
CA PHE A 54 -5.92 5.22 23.56
C PHE A 54 -4.68 4.65 24.25
N GLN A 55 -4.82 4.21 25.50
CA GLN A 55 -3.74 3.54 26.22
C GLN A 55 -3.31 2.23 25.54
N ASN A 56 -4.28 1.48 24.98
CA ASN A 56 -3.99 0.27 24.23
C ASN A 56 -3.18 0.58 22.94
N ILE A 57 -3.53 1.64 22.23
CA ILE A 57 -2.83 2.11 21.02
C ILE A 57 -1.41 2.52 21.39
N ARG A 58 -1.22 3.39 22.38
CA ARG A 58 0.11 3.84 22.83
C ARG A 58 1.00 2.70 23.28
N LYS A 59 0.44 1.70 23.96
CA LYS A 59 1.19 0.54 24.44
C LYS A 59 1.58 -0.44 23.33
N LYS A 60 0.70 -0.66 22.35
CA LYS A 60 0.90 -1.71 21.34
C LYS A 60 1.50 -1.22 20.03
N LEU A 61 1.23 0.02 19.63
CA LEU A 61 1.75 0.59 18.39
C LEU A 61 2.95 1.50 18.69
N ASP A 62 2.69 2.68 19.27
CA ASP A 62 3.74 3.64 19.56
C ASP A 62 3.33 4.59 20.70
N GLY A 63 4.28 4.94 21.58
CA GLY A 63 4.08 5.89 22.68
C GLY A 63 3.76 7.32 22.21
N ASP A 64 4.19 7.66 21.00
CA ASP A 64 4.06 9.00 20.39
C ASP A 64 2.77 9.16 19.57
N CYS A 65 1.78 8.30 19.80
CA CYS A 65 0.41 8.53 19.37
C CYS A 65 -0.19 9.70 20.16
N VAL A 66 -0.71 10.70 19.45
CA VAL A 66 -1.24 11.95 20.00
C VAL A 66 -2.73 12.08 19.68
N ASP A 67 -3.55 12.40 20.69
CA ASP A 67 -4.97 12.69 20.51
C ASP A 67 -5.17 14.11 19.98
N PHE A 68 -5.47 14.25 18.69
CA PHE A 68 -5.66 15.55 18.03
C PHE A 68 -6.96 16.24 18.39
N SER A 69 -7.86 15.57 19.12
CA SER A 69 -9.08 16.17 19.68
C SER A 69 -8.90 16.67 21.12
N SER A 70 -7.74 16.45 21.73
CA SER A 70 -7.46 16.85 23.10
C SER A 70 -7.03 18.31 23.21
N GLY A 71 -7.35 18.94 24.34
CA GLY A 71 -6.93 20.31 24.64
C GLY A 71 -5.44 20.45 24.98
N ASP A 72 -4.77 19.34 25.35
CA ASP A 72 -3.35 19.24 25.65
C ASP A 72 -2.53 18.68 24.46
N ARG A 73 -3.08 18.75 23.25
CA ARG A 73 -2.45 18.22 22.02
C ARG A 73 -1.04 18.75 21.81
N ASP A 74 -0.82 20.06 21.91
CA ASP A 74 0.48 20.69 21.65
C ASP A 74 1.53 20.28 22.69
N GLU A 75 1.12 20.07 23.96
CA GLU A 75 1.99 19.51 24.99
C GLU A 75 2.38 18.06 24.67
N GLN A 76 1.42 17.23 24.24
CA GLN A 76 1.72 15.85 23.83
C GLN A 76 2.65 15.79 22.63
N ILE A 77 2.48 16.67 21.63
CA ILE A 77 3.38 16.78 20.45
C ILE A 77 4.78 17.20 20.89
N ALA A 78 4.88 18.21 21.77
CA ALA A 78 6.15 18.72 22.27
C ALA A 78 6.96 17.64 23.00
N MET A 79 6.31 16.71 23.69
CA MET A 79 6.98 15.63 24.43
C MET A 79 7.61 14.57 23.51
N ALA A 80 7.28 14.54 22.23
CA ALA A 80 7.78 13.54 21.28
C ALA A 80 9.20 13.86 20.74
N ASP A 81 9.64 15.12 20.81
CA ASP A 81 10.93 15.55 20.26
C ASP A 81 11.48 16.73 21.07
N GLU A 82 12.80 16.72 21.40
CA GLU A 82 13.45 17.78 22.18
C GLU A 82 13.32 19.17 21.53
N ARG A 83 13.42 19.26 20.21
CA ARG A 83 13.28 20.53 19.47
C ARG A 83 11.86 21.10 19.60
N LEU A 84 10.85 20.24 19.50
CA LEU A 84 9.44 20.62 19.66
C LEU A 84 9.17 21.07 21.10
N LEU A 85 9.81 20.42 22.07
CA LEU A 85 9.68 20.79 23.48
C LEU A 85 10.26 22.17 23.75
N ASP A 86 11.44 22.48 23.22
CA ASP A 86 12.07 23.82 23.36
C ASP A 86 11.17 24.90 22.74
N THR A 87 10.65 24.67 21.53
CA THR A 87 9.72 25.60 20.86
C THR A 87 8.45 25.82 21.68
N TYR A 88 7.88 24.74 22.21
CA TYR A 88 6.65 24.82 23.04
C TYR A 88 6.88 25.57 24.36
N LEU A 89 8.01 25.36 25.01
CA LEU A 89 8.38 26.05 26.25
C LEU A 89 8.54 27.56 26.05
N ASP A 90 9.00 27.98 24.87
CA ASP A 90 9.20 29.38 24.52
C ASP A 90 7.90 30.08 24.09
N SER A 91 7.04 29.41 23.31
CA SER A 91 5.85 30.01 22.66
C SER A 91 4.52 29.60 23.25
N GLY A 92 4.47 28.45 23.96
CA GLY A 92 3.24 27.83 24.45
C GLY A 92 2.41 27.09 23.39
N THR A 93 2.90 27.04 22.13
CA THR A 93 2.25 26.36 21.00
C THR A 93 3.28 25.71 20.10
N VAL A 94 2.85 24.72 19.29
CA VAL A 94 3.67 24.09 18.25
C VAL A 94 3.17 24.59 16.90
N GLU A 95 4.08 25.07 16.05
CA GLU A 95 3.74 25.59 14.73
C GLU A 95 3.31 24.45 13.77
N THR A 96 2.45 24.81 12.80
CA THR A 96 1.91 23.80 11.86
C THR A 96 2.99 23.12 11.05
N GLU A 97 4.03 23.82 10.66
CA GLU A 97 5.16 23.32 9.90
C GLU A 97 5.96 22.28 10.70
N ASP A 98 6.14 22.50 11.99
CA ASP A 98 6.82 21.55 12.88
C ASP A 98 5.98 20.29 13.09
N ILE A 99 4.66 20.41 13.17
CA ILE A 99 3.74 19.25 13.24
C ILE A 99 3.83 18.45 11.95
N ILE A 100 3.84 19.09 10.79
CA ILE A 100 3.98 18.43 9.48
C ILE A 100 5.27 17.63 9.43
N GLU A 101 6.40 18.26 9.81
CA GLU A 101 7.72 17.61 9.83
C GLU A 101 7.71 16.40 10.79
N ALA A 102 7.16 16.54 11.98
CA ALA A 102 7.06 15.46 12.95
C ALA A 102 6.19 14.28 12.47
N ILE A 103 5.13 14.54 11.69
CA ILE A 103 4.32 13.49 11.05
C ILE A 103 5.10 12.79 9.92
N LEU A 104 5.80 13.56 9.08
CA LEU A 104 6.61 13.03 7.98
C LEU A 104 7.76 12.16 8.50
N ASP A 105 8.44 12.61 9.53
CA ASP A 105 9.53 11.90 10.20
C ASP A 105 9.03 10.73 11.08
N ARG A 106 7.70 10.51 11.15
CA ARG A 106 7.07 9.50 12.01
C ARG A 106 7.43 9.63 13.49
N LYS A 107 7.66 10.83 13.97
CA LYS A 107 7.87 11.15 15.38
C LYS A 107 6.56 11.24 16.14
N ILE A 108 5.46 11.59 15.47
CA ILE A 108 4.10 11.62 16.04
C ILE A 108 3.10 10.93 15.11
N PHE A 109 2.03 10.39 15.71
CA PHE A 109 0.96 9.71 15.00
C PHE A 109 -0.39 10.30 15.42
N PRO A 110 -0.99 11.18 14.58
CA PRO A 110 -2.27 11.83 14.87
C PRO A 110 -3.40 10.81 15.02
N CYS A 111 -4.11 10.83 16.17
CA CYS A 111 -5.24 10.00 16.48
C CYS A 111 -6.54 10.80 16.44
N PHE A 112 -7.55 10.27 15.75
CA PHE A 112 -8.89 10.81 15.62
C PHE A 112 -9.93 9.78 16.03
N TRP A 113 -11.06 10.24 16.53
CA TRP A 113 -12.10 9.42 17.14
C TRP A 113 -13.43 9.67 16.45
N GLY A 114 -14.19 8.61 16.17
CA GLY A 114 -15.49 8.84 15.58
C GLY A 114 -16.25 7.57 15.18
N SER A 115 -17.27 7.78 14.37
CA SER A 115 -18.06 6.74 13.73
C SER A 115 -18.22 7.06 12.25
N ALA A 116 -17.57 6.27 11.41
CA ALA A 116 -17.67 6.44 9.96
C ALA A 116 -19.11 6.27 9.46
N LEU A 117 -19.90 5.38 10.08
CA LEU A 117 -21.31 5.18 9.74
C LEU A 117 -22.17 6.44 10.03
N LYS A 118 -21.87 7.13 11.12
CA LYS A 118 -22.58 8.36 11.52
C LYS A 118 -21.90 9.63 11.04
N LEU A 119 -20.78 9.51 10.31
CA LEU A 119 -19.93 10.61 9.86
C LEU A 119 -19.39 11.51 11.00
N SER A 120 -19.40 11.03 12.24
CA SER A 120 -18.83 11.73 13.38
C SER A 120 -17.31 11.56 13.38
N GLY A 121 -16.56 12.66 13.61
CA GLY A 121 -15.09 12.66 13.64
C GLY A 121 -14.41 12.55 12.26
N VAL A 122 -15.20 12.31 11.20
CA VAL A 122 -14.66 12.18 9.84
C VAL A 122 -14.25 13.54 9.28
N GLN A 123 -15.00 14.59 9.57
CA GLN A 123 -14.67 15.93 9.10
C GLN A 123 -13.40 16.48 9.75
N GLU A 124 -13.20 16.19 11.02
CA GLU A 124 -12.00 16.52 11.78
C GLU A 124 -10.77 15.84 11.20
N LEU A 125 -10.87 14.53 10.88
CA LEU A 125 -9.80 13.80 10.20
C LEU A 125 -9.48 14.41 8.82
N LEU A 126 -10.50 14.66 7.99
CA LEU A 126 -10.30 15.24 6.65
C LEU A 126 -9.72 16.67 6.73
N GLY A 127 -10.15 17.46 7.70
CA GLY A 127 -9.59 18.78 7.96
C GLY A 127 -8.11 18.72 8.35
N ALA A 128 -7.74 17.78 9.22
CA ALA A 128 -6.37 17.55 9.62
C ALA A 128 -5.50 17.04 8.45
N MET A 129 -6.03 16.13 7.64
CA MET A 129 -5.34 15.70 6.42
C MET A 129 -5.05 16.87 5.47
N ASN A 130 -6.04 17.75 5.26
CA ASN A 130 -5.85 18.93 4.42
C ASN A 130 -4.83 19.92 4.98
N THR A 131 -4.65 19.96 6.29
CA THR A 131 -3.71 20.85 6.97
C THR A 131 -2.31 20.28 7.05
N TYR A 132 -2.18 18.98 7.35
CA TYR A 132 -0.90 18.36 7.73
C TYR A 132 -0.32 17.43 6.65
N MET A 133 -1.07 17.08 5.59
CA MET A 133 -0.51 16.32 4.48
C MET A 133 0.08 17.25 3.42
N VAL A 134 1.33 17.02 3.10
CA VAL A 134 2.05 17.76 2.07
C VAL A 134 2.36 16.83 0.91
N MET A 135 2.16 17.31 -0.32
CA MET A 135 2.53 16.57 -1.51
C MET A 135 4.06 16.42 -1.57
N PRO A 136 4.59 15.23 -1.85
CA PRO A 136 6.02 15.04 -2.05
C PRO A 136 6.56 15.93 -3.18
N ALA A 137 7.77 16.39 -3.02
CA ALA A 137 8.49 17.05 -4.12
C ALA A 137 8.91 15.98 -5.14
N TYR A 138 8.34 16.06 -6.35
CA TYR A 138 8.65 15.12 -7.41
C TYR A 138 9.80 15.62 -8.29
N ASN A 139 10.61 14.67 -8.80
CA ASN A 139 11.67 14.98 -9.75
C ASN A 139 11.07 15.51 -11.06
N ALA A 140 11.83 16.36 -11.80
CA ALA A 140 11.42 16.86 -13.11
C ALA A 140 11.51 15.78 -14.20
N GLU A 141 12.41 14.81 -14.07
CA GLU A 141 12.56 13.70 -14.98
C GLU A 141 11.53 12.60 -14.68
N PHE A 142 11.10 11.89 -15.73
CA PHE A 142 10.15 10.81 -15.57
C PHE A 142 10.72 9.71 -14.69
N GLY A 143 9.93 9.33 -13.70
CA GLY A 143 10.14 8.18 -12.83
C GLY A 143 8.82 7.50 -12.52
N GLY A 144 8.86 6.19 -12.31
CA GLY A 144 7.68 5.43 -11.94
C GLY A 144 8.03 4.21 -11.10
N ARG A 145 7.15 3.85 -10.17
CA ARG A 145 7.27 2.64 -9.37
C ARG A 145 6.13 1.69 -9.69
N ILE A 146 6.48 0.52 -10.20
CA ILE A 146 5.52 -0.55 -10.50
C ILE A 146 5.22 -1.29 -9.19
N PHE A 147 3.95 -1.44 -8.84
CA PHE A 147 3.56 -2.08 -7.59
C PHE A 147 2.64 -3.28 -7.77
N LYS A 148 2.06 -3.47 -8.96
CA LYS A 148 1.19 -4.59 -9.27
C LYS A 148 1.16 -4.88 -10.77
N ILE A 149 1.08 -6.16 -11.11
CA ILE A 149 0.75 -6.64 -12.45
C ILE A 149 -0.61 -7.35 -12.36
N SER A 150 -1.47 -7.19 -13.35
CA SER A 150 -2.69 -7.99 -13.48
C SER A 150 -3.10 -8.15 -14.94
N ARG A 151 -4.16 -8.94 -15.18
CA ARG A 151 -4.76 -9.12 -16.50
C ARG A 151 -6.11 -8.42 -16.56
N GLY A 152 -6.36 -7.70 -17.63
CA GLY A 152 -7.66 -7.10 -17.90
C GLY A 152 -8.68 -8.13 -18.39
N ALA A 153 -9.94 -7.72 -18.53
CA ALA A 153 -11.04 -8.58 -18.96
C ALA A 153 -10.85 -9.23 -20.34
N LYS A 154 -9.99 -8.66 -21.18
CA LYS A 154 -9.61 -9.19 -22.50
C LYS A 154 -8.29 -9.95 -22.51
N GLY A 155 -7.72 -10.23 -21.32
CA GLY A 155 -6.43 -10.87 -21.16
C GLY A 155 -5.21 -9.97 -21.38
N GLU A 156 -5.42 -8.66 -21.63
CA GLU A 156 -4.33 -7.71 -21.77
C GLU A 156 -3.57 -7.52 -20.46
N ARG A 157 -2.23 -7.42 -20.54
CA ARG A 157 -1.38 -7.18 -19.39
C ARG A 157 -1.51 -5.74 -18.92
N LEU A 158 -1.80 -5.55 -17.65
CA LEU A 158 -1.92 -4.27 -16.96
C LEU A 158 -0.76 -4.10 -15.98
N THR A 159 0.07 -3.11 -16.20
CA THR A 159 1.16 -2.73 -15.31
C THR A 159 0.71 -1.54 -14.46
N TYR A 160 0.44 -1.77 -13.18
CA TYR A 160 0.05 -0.71 -12.26
C TYR A 160 1.29 -0.02 -11.71
N MET A 161 1.34 1.28 -11.85
CA MET A 161 2.45 2.10 -11.36
C MET A 161 1.97 3.40 -10.74
N LYS A 162 2.81 3.95 -9.87
CA LYS A 162 2.76 5.35 -9.45
C LYS A 162 3.84 6.11 -10.21
N VAL A 163 3.48 7.23 -10.80
CA VAL A 163 4.43 8.16 -11.40
C VAL A 163 5.12 8.94 -10.27
N THR A 164 6.43 8.76 -10.10
CA THR A 164 7.24 9.34 -9.03
C THR A 164 8.09 10.54 -9.48
N GLY A 165 8.00 10.89 -10.76
CA GLY A 165 8.68 12.05 -11.34
C GLY A 165 8.16 12.38 -12.73
N GLY A 166 8.28 13.62 -13.15
CA GLY A 166 7.94 14.10 -14.48
C GLY A 166 6.50 13.81 -14.90
N CYS A 167 6.35 13.27 -16.09
CA CYS A 167 5.05 12.95 -16.68
C CYS A 167 5.17 11.73 -17.61
N LEU A 168 4.30 10.75 -17.42
CA LEU A 168 4.19 9.60 -18.31
C LEU A 168 3.26 9.93 -19.48
N LYS A 169 3.68 9.60 -20.72
CA LYS A 169 2.88 9.87 -21.93
C LYS A 169 2.56 8.62 -22.70
N CYS A 170 1.38 8.61 -23.34
CA CYS A 170 1.02 7.57 -24.31
C CYS A 170 2.02 7.52 -25.48
N ARG A 171 2.29 6.31 -25.99
CA ARG A 171 3.21 6.02 -27.09
C ARG A 171 4.69 6.21 -26.78
N GLU A 172 5.03 6.62 -25.56
CA GLU A 172 6.39 6.73 -25.09
C GLU A 172 6.98 5.34 -24.81
N GLN A 173 8.30 5.19 -25.04
CA GLN A 173 9.05 4.03 -24.61
C GLN A 173 9.75 4.40 -23.31
N ILE A 174 9.50 3.63 -22.27
CA ILE A 174 10.11 3.83 -20.95
C ILE A 174 11.47 3.14 -20.97
N GLU A 175 12.51 3.86 -20.55
CA GLU A 175 13.85 3.32 -20.43
C GLU A 175 13.89 2.15 -19.43
N GLY A 176 14.56 1.05 -19.81
CA GLY A 176 14.62 -0.17 -19.00
C GLY A 176 13.39 -1.08 -19.09
N THR A 177 12.45 -0.81 -20.01
CA THR A 177 11.29 -1.67 -20.25
C THR A 177 11.19 -2.09 -21.72
N GLU A 178 10.58 -3.27 -21.96
CA GLU A 178 10.22 -3.69 -23.31
C GLU A 178 8.82 -3.15 -23.67
N GLY A 179 8.66 -2.71 -24.94
CA GLY A 179 7.41 -2.23 -25.47
C GLY A 179 7.22 -0.71 -25.36
N LYS A 180 6.00 -0.28 -25.57
CA LYS A 180 5.58 1.13 -25.52
C LYS A 180 4.29 1.27 -24.72
N VAL A 181 4.10 2.42 -24.10
CA VAL A 181 2.87 2.78 -23.43
C VAL A 181 1.73 2.91 -24.45
N ASN A 182 0.84 1.91 -24.54
CA ASN A 182 -0.28 1.95 -25.47
C ASN A 182 -1.45 2.78 -24.90
N GLN A 183 -1.80 2.57 -23.63
CA GLN A 183 -2.84 3.29 -22.93
C GLN A 183 -2.43 3.54 -21.49
N ILE A 184 -2.86 4.67 -20.96
CA ILE A 184 -2.78 5.00 -19.54
C ILE A 184 -4.22 5.03 -19.01
N ARG A 185 -4.51 4.23 -17.97
CA ARG A 185 -5.83 4.08 -17.38
C ARG A 185 -5.79 4.56 -15.92
N ILE A 186 -6.66 5.50 -15.57
CA ILE A 186 -6.87 5.93 -14.18
C ILE A 186 -8.14 5.26 -13.68
N TYR A 187 -8.03 4.44 -12.64
CA TYR A 187 -9.15 3.69 -12.08
C TYR A 187 -9.88 4.46 -10.99
N SER A 188 -11.21 4.40 -11.04
CA SER A 188 -12.10 4.82 -9.94
C SER A 188 -13.06 3.68 -9.64
N GLY A 189 -12.71 2.87 -8.65
CA GLY A 189 -13.38 1.60 -8.38
C GLY A 189 -13.21 0.61 -9.55
N ALA A 190 -14.31 0.06 -10.05
CA ALA A 190 -14.32 -0.88 -11.19
C ALA A 190 -14.26 -0.19 -12.57
N ARG A 191 -14.40 1.13 -12.61
CA ARG A 191 -14.37 1.91 -13.86
C ARG A 191 -13.01 2.57 -14.03
N TYR A 192 -12.66 2.82 -15.28
CA TYR A 192 -11.45 3.60 -15.60
C TYR A 192 -11.73 4.60 -16.70
N GLU A 193 -10.95 5.66 -16.71
CA GLU A 193 -10.82 6.59 -17.82
C GLU A 193 -9.44 6.44 -18.47
N THR A 194 -9.36 6.71 -19.77
CA THR A 194 -8.10 6.69 -20.51
C THR A 194 -7.61 8.11 -20.69
N VAL A 195 -6.36 8.36 -20.33
CA VAL A 195 -5.71 9.66 -20.44
C VAL A 195 -4.49 9.59 -21.36
N GLU A 196 -4.12 10.70 -21.99
CA GLU A 196 -2.95 10.79 -22.87
C GLU A 196 -1.65 10.95 -22.07
N GLU A 197 -1.74 11.55 -20.87
CA GLU A 197 -0.60 11.79 -20.00
C GLU A 197 -1.00 11.67 -18.51
N ALA A 198 -0.04 11.25 -17.68
CA ALA A 198 -0.19 11.14 -16.24
C ALA A 198 0.99 11.83 -15.54
N PRO A 199 0.76 12.96 -14.84
CA PRO A 199 1.80 13.68 -14.12
C PRO A 199 2.24 12.91 -12.86
N ALA A 200 3.38 13.31 -12.29
CA ALA A 200 3.90 12.80 -11.02
C ALA A 200 2.83 12.84 -9.92
N GLY A 201 2.83 11.83 -9.05
CA GLY A 201 1.80 11.59 -8.04
C GLY A 201 0.62 10.74 -8.53
N THR A 202 0.45 10.57 -9.84
CA THR A 202 -0.66 9.79 -10.40
C THR A 202 -0.43 8.29 -10.22
N VAL A 203 -1.45 7.60 -9.74
CA VAL A 203 -1.52 6.12 -9.74
C VAL A 203 -2.34 5.67 -10.95
N CYS A 204 -1.73 4.91 -11.83
CA CYS A 204 -2.35 4.47 -13.08
C CYS A 204 -2.03 3.02 -13.43
N ALA A 205 -2.77 2.45 -14.38
CA ALA A 205 -2.44 1.19 -15.03
C ALA A 205 -2.08 1.43 -16.48
N VAL A 206 -1.01 0.81 -16.94
CA VAL A 206 -0.46 0.98 -18.28
C VAL A 206 -0.58 -0.33 -19.04
N THR A 207 -0.93 -0.25 -20.33
CA THR A 207 -0.88 -1.38 -21.25
C THR A 207 0.28 -1.22 -22.24
N GLY A 208 0.81 -2.33 -22.74
CA GLY A 208 1.84 -2.35 -23.79
C GLY A 208 3.28 -2.50 -23.27
N LEU A 209 3.49 -2.54 -21.96
CA LEU A 209 4.78 -2.87 -21.36
C LEU A 209 4.91 -4.39 -21.19
N GLY A 210 6.00 -4.94 -21.74
CA GLY A 210 6.45 -6.32 -21.48
C GLY A 210 7.39 -6.39 -20.26
N GLU A 211 7.79 -7.57 -19.87
CA GLU A 211 8.88 -7.91 -18.91
C GLU A 211 9.10 -6.95 -17.72
N THR A 212 8.01 -6.44 -17.15
CA THR A 212 8.04 -5.62 -15.94
C THR A 212 7.56 -6.43 -14.73
N SER A 213 8.04 -6.10 -13.53
CA SER A 213 7.67 -6.80 -12.29
C SER A 213 7.21 -5.82 -11.21
N ALA A 214 6.40 -6.32 -10.27
CA ALA A 214 6.02 -5.54 -9.10
C ALA A 214 7.25 -5.28 -8.21
N GLY A 215 7.41 -4.04 -7.75
CA GLY A 215 8.58 -3.56 -7.02
C GLY A 215 9.65 -2.91 -7.90
N GLN A 216 9.54 -3.03 -9.22
CA GLN A 216 10.50 -2.44 -10.16
C GLN A 216 10.31 -0.92 -10.25
N GLY A 217 11.44 -0.19 -10.20
CA GLY A 217 11.53 1.21 -10.58
C GLY A 217 11.80 1.36 -12.08
N VAL A 218 11.29 2.42 -12.68
CA VAL A 218 11.49 2.75 -14.11
C VAL A 218 11.80 4.24 -14.28
N GLY A 219 12.51 4.59 -15.36
CA GLY A 219 12.97 5.96 -15.58
C GLY A 219 14.05 6.36 -14.57
N CYS A 220 13.92 7.53 -13.96
CA CYS A 220 14.87 7.99 -12.93
C CYS A 220 14.76 7.22 -11.60
N GLU A 221 13.76 6.38 -11.43
CA GLU A 221 13.56 5.52 -10.26
C GLU A 221 14.33 4.22 -10.46
N GLN A 222 15.57 4.14 -9.96
CA GLN A 222 16.47 3.00 -10.22
C GLN A 222 16.40 1.89 -9.16
N GLU A 223 15.83 2.15 -7.99
CA GLU A 223 15.78 1.16 -6.92
C GLU A 223 14.65 0.14 -7.14
N ASN A 224 15.01 -1.13 -7.14
CA ASN A 224 14.04 -2.22 -7.11
C ASN A 224 13.76 -2.61 -5.65
N VAL A 225 12.55 -2.38 -5.19
CA VAL A 225 12.11 -2.74 -3.83
C VAL A 225 11.27 -4.00 -3.92
N PHE A 226 11.89 -5.15 -3.73
CA PHE A 226 11.15 -6.41 -3.67
C PHE A 226 10.61 -6.65 -2.26
N ALA A 227 9.39 -7.17 -2.16
CA ALA A 227 8.82 -7.63 -0.90
C ALA A 227 9.69 -8.80 -0.38
N GLY A 228 10.46 -8.55 0.67
CA GLY A 228 11.45 -9.50 1.18
C GLY A 228 10.85 -10.57 2.11
N LEU A 229 9.68 -11.11 1.79
CA LEU A 229 9.12 -12.26 2.48
C LEU A 229 9.38 -13.50 1.63
N GLU A 230 10.19 -14.44 2.15
CA GLU A 230 10.41 -15.72 1.49
C GLU A 230 9.24 -16.66 1.75
N PRO A 231 8.71 -17.34 0.70
CA PRO A 231 7.63 -18.31 0.87
C PRO A 231 8.12 -19.53 1.65
N VAL A 232 7.31 -19.98 2.60
CA VAL A 232 7.69 -21.02 3.59
C VAL A 232 7.16 -22.40 3.23
N LEU A 233 6.09 -22.48 2.41
CA LEU A 233 5.43 -23.74 2.06
C LEU A 233 5.64 -24.04 0.58
N SER A 234 6.02 -25.27 0.26
CA SER A 234 6.16 -25.74 -1.10
C SER A 234 5.12 -26.82 -1.41
N TYR A 235 4.40 -26.66 -2.52
CA TYR A 235 3.41 -27.60 -3.01
C TYR A 235 3.74 -28.06 -4.41
N LYS A 236 3.57 -29.35 -4.66
CA LYS A 236 3.64 -29.91 -6.01
C LYS A 236 2.31 -29.67 -6.72
N VAL A 237 2.36 -29.14 -7.93
CA VAL A 237 1.17 -28.94 -8.76
C VAL A 237 0.83 -30.25 -9.47
N SER A 238 -0.37 -30.77 -9.23
CA SER A 238 -0.92 -31.91 -9.97
C SER A 238 -1.86 -31.38 -11.05
N TYR A 239 -1.67 -31.83 -12.28
CA TYR A 239 -2.49 -31.48 -13.44
C TYR A 239 -2.89 -32.73 -14.21
N PRO A 240 -3.99 -32.71 -15.00
CA PRO A 240 -4.43 -33.85 -15.79
C PRO A 240 -3.39 -34.28 -16.81
N GLU A 241 -3.29 -35.60 -17.06
CA GLU A 241 -2.28 -36.20 -17.98
C GLU A 241 -2.45 -35.76 -19.44
N ASP A 242 -3.63 -35.29 -19.83
CA ASP A 242 -3.93 -34.72 -21.15
C ASP A 242 -3.39 -33.31 -21.38
N LYS A 243 -2.92 -32.63 -20.32
CA LYS A 243 -2.34 -31.29 -20.42
C LYS A 243 -0.81 -31.34 -20.50
N ASP A 244 -0.25 -30.57 -21.44
CA ASP A 244 1.19 -30.40 -21.55
C ASP A 244 1.73 -29.59 -20.36
N ALA A 245 2.77 -30.11 -19.71
CA ALA A 245 3.46 -29.45 -18.61
C ALA A 245 3.93 -28.02 -18.96
N VAL A 246 4.32 -27.77 -20.20
CA VAL A 246 4.76 -26.45 -20.68
C VAL A 246 3.62 -25.44 -20.67
N VAL A 247 2.41 -25.87 -21.05
CA VAL A 247 1.22 -25.00 -21.03
C VAL A 247 0.86 -24.68 -19.60
N VAL A 248 0.82 -25.68 -18.71
CA VAL A 248 0.52 -25.49 -17.29
C VAL A 248 1.55 -24.58 -16.63
N LEU A 249 2.83 -24.79 -16.92
CA LEU A 249 3.91 -23.94 -16.39
C LEU A 249 3.75 -22.47 -16.84
N ARG A 250 3.39 -22.24 -18.11
CA ARG A 250 3.14 -20.89 -18.63
C ARG A 250 1.98 -20.22 -17.88
N ASP A 251 0.90 -20.96 -17.69
CA ASP A 251 -0.31 -20.42 -17.02
C ASP A 251 -0.01 -20.11 -15.54
N ILE A 252 0.77 -20.94 -14.85
CA ILE A 252 1.18 -20.69 -13.47
C ILE A 252 2.19 -19.54 -13.36
N ARG A 253 3.09 -19.38 -14.31
CA ARG A 253 4.00 -18.22 -14.36
C ARG A 253 3.27 -16.89 -14.57
N GLN A 254 2.14 -16.90 -15.28
CA GLN A 254 1.29 -15.70 -15.34
C GLN A 254 0.74 -15.30 -13.98
N LEU A 255 0.45 -16.28 -13.11
CA LEU A 255 0.06 -16.00 -11.72
C LEU A 255 1.21 -15.45 -10.88
N GLU A 256 2.42 -15.96 -11.08
CA GLU A 256 3.64 -15.44 -10.43
C GLU A 256 3.88 -13.95 -10.78
N GLU A 257 3.56 -13.52 -12.02
CA GLU A 257 3.60 -12.09 -12.38
C GLU A 257 2.58 -11.26 -11.59
N GLU A 258 1.39 -11.80 -11.34
CA GLU A 258 0.31 -11.10 -10.63
C GLU A 258 0.51 -11.12 -9.11
N GLU A 259 1.09 -12.21 -8.59
CA GLU A 259 1.35 -12.47 -7.17
C GLU A 259 2.85 -12.74 -6.95
N PRO A 260 3.67 -11.71 -6.75
CA PRO A 260 5.13 -11.85 -6.63
C PRO A 260 5.61 -12.70 -5.44
N GLU A 261 4.71 -12.97 -4.48
CA GLU A 261 4.98 -13.85 -3.33
C GLU A 261 4.79 -15.34 -3.68
N LEU A 262 4.33 -15.62 -4.90
CA LEU A 262 4.22 -16.95 -5.46
C LEU A 262 5.49 -17.26 -6.25
N HIS A 263 6.28 -18.23 -5.81
CA HIS A 263 7.48 -18.64 -6.55
C HIS A 263 7.24 -19.98 -7.24
N VAL A 264 7.47 -20.00 -8.55
CA VAL A 264 7.26 -21.18 -9.40
C VAL A 264 8.59 -21.83 -9.75
N GLU A 265 8.78 -23.07 -9.35
CA GLU A 265 9.97 -23.88 -9.68
C GLU A 265 9.57 -25.02 -10.62
N PHE A 266 10.35 -25.20 -11.68
CA PHE A 266 10.17 -26.29 -12.63
C PHE A 266 11.38 -27.24 -12.59
N ALA A 267 11.15 -28.47 -12.14
CA ALA A 267 12.15 -29.52 -12.14
C ALA A 267 12.22 -30.16 -13.54
N GLN A 268 13.22 -29.80 -14.33
CA GLN A 268 13.33 -30.24 -15.72
C GLN A 268 13.47 -31.78 -15.86
N GLU A 269 14.15 -32.44 -14.92
CA GLU A 269 14.39 -33.89 -14.95
C GLU A 269 13.12 -34.70 -14.76
N THR A 270 12.25 -34.27 -13.80
CA THR A 270 11.01 -34.95 -13.45
C THR A 270 9.78 -34.37 -14.14
N ARG A 271 9.92 -33.23 -14.81
CA ARG A 271 8.83 -32.41 -15.38
C ARG A 271 7.77 -32.02 -14.34
N GLU A 272 8.20 -31.87 -13.10
CA GLU A 272 7.33 -31.50 -12.00
C GLU A 272 7.35 -29.99 -11.78
N ILE A 273 6.18 -29.43 -11.48
CA ILE A 273 6.01 -28.00 -11.17
C ILE A 273 5.78 -27.89 -9.67
N PHE A 274 6.56 -27.05 -9.00
CA PHE A 274 6.40 -26.73 -7.61
C PHE A 274 6.04 -25.24 -7.47
N VAL A 275 5.17 -24.96 -6.51
CA VAL A 275 4.75 -23.60 -6.18
C VAL A 275 5.04 -23.36 -4.70
N LYS A 276 5.83 -22.34 -4.42
CA LYS A 276 6.10 -21.90 -3.05
C LYS A 276 5.19 -20.74 -2.69
N VAL A 277 4.56 -20.80 -1.51
CA VAL A 277 3.57 -19.85 -1.02
C VAL A 277 3.82 -19.50 0.45
N MET A 278 3.30 -18.35 0.88
CA MET A 278 3.36 -17.90 2.26
C MET A 278 2.39 -18.67 3.17
N GLY A 279 1.29 -19.19 2.63
CA GLY A 279 0.27 -19.93 3.39
C GLY A 279 -0.81 -20.54 2.52
N GLN A 280 -1.61 -21.44 3.12
CA GLN A 280 -2.69 -22.17 2.42
C GLN A 280 -3.78 -21.24 1.84
N VAL A 281 -4.05 -20.12 2.50
CA VAL A 281 -5.06 -19.16 2.04
C VAL A 281 -4.65 -18.52 0.71
N GLN A 282 -3.37 -18.19 0.53
CA GLN A 282 -2.83 -17.68 -0.73
C GLN A 282 -3.05 -18.68 -1.87
N LEU A 283 -2.76 -19.96 -1.63
CA LEU A 283 -2.97 -21.02 -2.62
C LEU A 283 -4.47 -21.14 -3.02
N GLN A 284 -5.36 -21.07 -2.04
CA GLN A 284 -6.81 -21.14 -2.31
C GLN A 284 -7.30 -19.95 -3.13
N VAL A 285 -6.82 -18.76 -2.83
CA VAL A 285 -7.14 -17.53 -3.58
C VAL A 285 -6.64 -17.66 -5.02
N CYS A 286 -5.38 -18.05 -5.23
CA CYS A 286 -4.81 -18.26 -6.56
C CYS A 286 -5.61 -19.29 -7.38
N LEU A 287 -6.02 -20.41 -6.77
CA LEU A 287 -6.81 -21.45 -7.42
C LEU A 287 -8.23 -20.99 -7.78
N LEU A 288 -8.85 -20.14 -6.97
CA LEU A 288 -10.18 -19.58 -7.25
C LEU A 288 -10.15 -18.59 -8.43
N TYR A 289 -9.09 -17.80 -8.56
CA TYR A 289 -8.95 -16.87 -9.68
C TYR A 289 -8.58 -17.56 -11.00
N THR A 290 -7.99 -18.76 -10.96
CA THR A 290 -7.57 -19.52 -12.15
C THR A 290 -8.58 -20.55 -12.61
N SER A 291 -9.51 -20.98 -11.74
CA SER A 291 -10.61 -21.82 -12.16
C SER A 291 -11.57 -20.98 -13.01
N PRO A 292 -11.86 -21.37 -14.28
CA PRO A 292 -13.00 -20.79 -14.97
C PRO A 292 -14.20 -21.00 -14.08
N SER A 293 -14.84 -19.90 -13.65
CA SER A 293 -16.13 -19.99 -12.94
C SER A 293 -17.02 -20.94 -13.72
N PRO A 294 -17.61 -21.97 -13.09
CA PRO A 294 -18.66 -22.71 -13.76
C PRO A 294 -19.82 -21.73 -13.98
N ARG A 295 -19.82 -21.11 -15.13
CA ARG A 295 -21.01 -20.44 -15.65
C ARG A 295 -21.75 -21.51 -16.44
N ASP A 296 -22.90 -21.79 -15.94
CA ASP A 296 -24.03 -22.57 -16.49
C ASP A 296 -23.91 -22.98 -17.95
#